data_281819b5deefe02f05c980c9ef99421d
#
_entry.id   281819b5deefe02f05c980c9ef99421d
#
_cell.length_a   1.000
_cell.length_b   1.000
_cell.length_c   1.000
_cell.angle_alpha   90.00
_cell.angle_beta   90.00
_cell.angle_gamma   90.00
#
_symmetry.space_group_name_H-M   'P 1'
#
loop_
_entity.id
_entity.type
_entity.pdbx_description
1 polymer ?
#
loop_
_entity_poly.entity_id
_entity_poly.type
_entity_poly.pdbx_seq_one_letter_code
_entity_poly.pdbx_strand_id
1 'polypeptide(L)'
;VIPQSTSKTKINFDKKKKIISFIGKLNTSKGYDVFGKSILKILDRYPDWKSIVVGNEPREKLVFTHKNLHHLGYKNNSYILNKLKMVSISVVPSKWEEPFGRSSLEAASRGSALILSNRGGLSETTKDALVIENVTINNLYKKIKFLIDNKQYRKKLQKSAHKNFIFTNKYSSNLIDDLRSSLFIKKININFNEDKKLKILHITNFNERFNGRLHYNTGKRINNGFIKLGHNVFTLSDRDIISNYKNLVDPSGKKILNDKIIESCKNFNPDTIIMGHADNVKTETLDYLKNKNKNLKICQWFLDPITKFGPDYTNNKKRLLKSEKFIDASFITTDPKSIDFNLNNSFYIPNPADESFETLKNYEKDPYNDLFFAMSHGVHRGILKTGKMDDREKLLNKLFNKNKQIRFDFYGFSNRQPVWGDDFINILSNSKMGLNLSRGKPIKYYSSDRLAQLMGNGLLTFIDEKTCYSDFFTHKEIVTYKNYNDLIEKIYKYKKNDKERKLIAKNGKMKYLKHFNSTLVAEFIINKTYDVKKKYYWENNN
;
A
#
# COMPACT_ATOMS: atom_id res chain seq x y z
N VAL A 1 14.03 -6.71 -7.02
CA VAL A 1 15.27 -6.41 -6.27
C VAL A 1 16.15 -5.49 -7.12
N ILE A 2 16.65 -4.39 -6.55
CA ILE A 2 17.59 -3.48 -7.22
C ILE A 2 19.00 -3.94 -6.86
N PRO A 3 19.85 -4.33 -7.84
CA PRO A 3 21.19 -4.77 -7.57
C PRO A 3 22.09 -3.63 -7.12
N GLN A 4 23.11 -3.93 -6.32
CA GLN A 4 24.18 -2.98 -6.01
C GLN A 4 24.93 -2.61 -7.30
N SER A 5 25.50 -1.41 -7.32
CA SER A 5 26.17 -0.87 -8.51
C SER A 5 27.55 -0.28 -8.18
N THR A 6 28.38 -0.17 -9.21
CA THR A 6 29.64 0.54 -9.14
C THR A 6 29.98 1.22 -10.48
N SER A 7 30.94 2.13 -10.48
CA SER A 7 31.40 2.77 -11.72
C SER A 7 32.18 1.78 -12.61
N LYS A 8 31.95 1.83 -13.91
CA LYS A 8 32.75 1.13 -14.93
C LYS A 8 33.69 2.13 -15.61
N THR A 9 34.95 1.78 -15.78
CA THR A 9 35.95 2.63 -16.46
C THR A 9 36.69 1.83 -17.52
N LYS A 10 37.25 2.50 -18.51
CA LYS A 10 38.14 1.84 -19.49
C LYS A 10 39.33 1.23 -18.77
N ILE A 11 39.69 0.00 -19.10
CA ILE A 11 40.81 -0.76 -18.51
C ILE A 11 41.82 -1.08 -19.60
N ASN A 12 43.09 -0.75 -19.33
CA ASN A 12 44.17 -1.27 -20.12
C ASN A 12 44.60 -2.61 -19.53
N PHE A 13 44.30 -3.71 -20.20
CA PHE A 13 44.58 -5.06 -19.72
C PHE A 13 46.06 -5.42 -19.75
N ASP A 14 46.90 -4.72 -20.50
CA ASP A 14 48.35 -4.95 -20.52
C ASP A 14 49.06 -4.37 -19.30
N LYS A 15 48.43 -3.40 -18.61
CA LYS A 15 48.87 -2.86 -17.33
C LYS A 15 48.51 -3.73 -16.12
N LYS A 16 47.82 -4.87 -16.32
CA LYS A 16 47.54 -5.84 -15.27
C LYS A 16 48.82 -6.49 -14.78
N LYS A 17 49.07 -6.39 -13.46
CA LYS A 17 50.24 -6.96 -12.81
C LYS A 17 49.95 -8.36 -12.26
N LYS A 18 50.98 -9.14 -11.96
CA LYS A 18 50.88 -10.46 -11.30
C LYS A 18 50.45 -10.28 -9.83
N ILE A 19 49.20 -9.79 -9.62
CA ILE A 19 48.65 -9.50 -8.30
C ILE A 19 47.36 -10.29 -8.12
N ILE A 20 47.25 -10.95 -6.96
CA ILE A 20 46.04 -11.63 -6.48
C ILE A 20 45.45 -10.78 -5.35
N SER A 21 44.15 -10.51 -5.33
CA SER A 21 43.52 -9.72 -4.26
C SER A 21 42.49 -10.51 -3.48
N PHE A 22 42.46 -10.23 -2.18
CA PHE A 22 41.32 -10.47 -1.29
C PHE A 22 40.85 -9.13 -0.74
N ILE A 23 39.55 -8.84 -0.83
CA ILE A 23 38.95 -7.58 -0.36
C ILE A 23 37.71 -7.91 0.45
N GLY A 24 37.70 -7.60 1.74
CA GLY A 24 36.60 -7.87 2.65
C GLY A 24 37.01 -7.95 4.10
N LYS A 25 36.11 -8.36 4.98
CA LYS A 25 36.43 -8.63 6.38
C LYS A 25 37.35 -9.83 6.48
N LEU A 26 38.37 -9.71 7.34
CA LEU A 26 39.42 -10.73 7.51
C LEU A 26 38.98 -11.83 8.49
N ASN A 27 37.85 -12.48 8.21
CA ASN A 27 37.28 -13.50 9.08
C ASN A 27 36.94 -14.80 8.34
N THR A 28 36.62 -15.82 9.10
CA THR A 28 36.27 -17.16 8.59
C THR A 28 35.01 -17.16 7.75
N SER A 29 34.00 -16.34 8.07
CA SER A 29 32.77 -16.28 7.29
C SER A 29 33.00 -15.74 5.87
N LYS A 30 33.95 -14.84 5.67
CA LYS A 30 34.38 -14.37 4.34
C LYS A 30 35.43 -15.26 3.67
N GLY A 31 35.75 -16.39 4.29
CA GLY A 31 36.72 -17.36 3.78
C GLY A 31 38.15 -16.89 3.80
N TYR A 32 38.51 -15.91 4.65
CA TYR A 32 39.86 -15.40 4.76
C TYR A 32 40.82 -16.45 5.28
N ASP A 33 40.39 -17.36 6.16
CA ASP A 33 41.14 -18.51 6.65
C ASP A 33 41.54 -19.46 5.51
N VAL A 34 40.62 -19.74 4.57
CA VAL A 34 40.90 -20.57 3.39
C VAL A 34 41.80 -19.83 2.40
N PHE A 35 41.52 -18.53 2.17
CA PHE A 35 42.37 -17.70 1.31
C PHE A 35 43.78 -17.64 1.82
N GLY A 36 43.99 -17.31 3.11
CA GLY A 36 45.30 -17.18 3.70
C GLY A 36 46.17 -18.43 3.56
N LYS A 37 45.62 -19.60 3.93
CA LYS A 37 46.32 -20.89 3.78
C LYS A 37 46.60 -21.26 2.32
N SER A 38 45.72 -20.91 1.40
CA SER A 38 45.89 -21.20 -0.03
C SER A 38 46.93 -20.26 -0.66
N ILE A 39 46.91 -18.97 -0.31
CA ILE A 39 47.74 -17.97 -0.93
C ILE A 39 49.21 -18.14 -0.53
N LEU A 40 49.53 -18.58 0.71
CA LEU A 40 50.87 -18.92 1.12
C LEU A 40 51.49 -19.97 0.19
N LYS A 41 50.81 -21.09 -0.05
CA LYS A 41 51.23 -22.15 -0.98
C LYS A 41 51.42 -21.64 -2.40
N ILE A 42 50.61 -20.67 -2.84
CA ILE A 42 50.74 -20.05 -4.17
C ILE A 42 51.95 -19.18 -4.25
N LEU A 43 52.21 -18.33 -3.24
CA LEU A 43 53.33 -17.41 -3.25
C LEU A 43 54.69 -18.09 -3.09
N ASP A 44 54.75 -19.23 -2.38
CA ASP A 44 55.92 -20.10 -2.34
C ASP A 44 56.24 -20.70 -3.73
N ARG A 45 55.20 -21.15 -4.44
CA ARG A 45 55.37 -21.78 -5.74
C ARG A 45 55.60 -20.78 -6.88
N TYR A 46 55.04 -19.58 -6.78
CA TYR A 46 55.10 -18.52 -7.80
C TYR A 46 55.67 -17.23 -7.21
N PRO A 47 57.00 -17.15 -6.96
CA PRO A 47 57.60 -16.02 -6.24
C PRO A 47 57.57 -14.69 -7.00
N ASP A 48 57.21 -14.69 -8.27
CA ASP A 48 56.99 -13.50 -9.11
C ASP A 48 55.55 -12.92 -8.97
N TRP A 49 54.70 -13.58 -8.26
CA TRP A 49 53.35 -13.11 -7.92
C TRP A 49 53.33 -12.44 -6.54
N LYS A 50 52.46 -11.45 -6.40
CA LYS A 50 52.17 -10.77 -5.14
C LYS A 50 50.71 -10.94 -4.77
N SER A 51 50.41 -10.89 -3.50
CA SER A 51 49.03 -10.84 -3.02
C SER A 51 48.80 -9.57 -2.21
N ILE A 52 47.61 -8.97 -2.38
CA ILE A 52 47.16 -7.85 -1.57
C ILE A 52 45.88 -8.23 -0.83
N VAL A 53 45.84 -7.86 0.45
CA VAL A 53 44.71 -8.05 1.33
C VAL A 53 44.23 -6.69 1.79
N VAL A 54 42.93 -6.38 1.54
CA VAL A 54 42.31 -5.11 1.94
C VAL A 54 41.14 -5.38 2.84
N GLY A 55 41.18 -4.82 4.04
CA GLY A 55 40.13 -4.99 5.05
C GLY A 55 40.73 -5.13 6.44
N ASN A 56 39.88 -5.33 7.41
CA ASN A 56 40.20 -5.64 8.80
C ASN A 56 39.08 -6.45 9.44
N GLU A 57 39.37 -7.07 10.57
CA GLU A 57 38.36 -7.67 11.47
C GLU A 57 38.99 -7.77 12.87
N PRO A 58 38.68 -6.82 13.76
CA PRO A 58 39.29 -6.79 15.10
C PRO A 58 38.81 -7.93 16.01
N ARG A 59 37.68 -8.57 15.68
CA ARG A 59 37.09 -9.64 16.51
C ARG A 59 37.69 -11.02 16.23
N GLU A 60 38.35 -11.20 15.09
CA GLU A 60 38.93 -12.49 14.68
C GLU A 60 40.36 -12.27 14.17
N LYS A 61 41.35 -12.81 14.90
CA LYS A 61 42.78 -12.62 14.58
C LYS A 61 43.30 -13.76 13.70
N LEU A 62 43.06 -13.66 12.39
CA LEU A 62 43.68 -14.55 11.41
C LEU A 62 44.93 -13.85 10.82
N VAL A 63 46.12 -14.38 11.12
CA VAL A 63 47.41 -13.81 10.68
C VAL A 63 48.09 -14.76 9.70
N PHE A 64 48.40 -14.24 8.52
CA PHE A 64 49.18 -14.93 7.49
C PHE A 64 50.33 -14.00 7.06
N THR A 65 51.56 -14.49 7.03
CA THR A 65 52.75 -13.70 6.69
C THR A 65 53.55 -14.37 5.57
N HIS A 66 53.92 -13.57 4.58
CA HIS A 66 54.82 -13.97 3.50
C HIS A 66 55.44 -12.71 2.87
N LYS A 67 56.66 -12.75 2.35
CA LYS A 67 57.34 -11.60 1.74
C LYS A 67 56.56 -10.93 0.61
N ASN A 68 55.76 -11.70 -0.12
CA ASN A 68 54.93 -11.24 -1.23
C ASN A 68 53.44 -11.07 -0.87
N LEU A 69 53.06 -11.19 0.41
CA LEU A 69 51.70 -10.96 0.90
C LEU A 69 51.63 -9.61 1.63
N HIS A 70 50.89 -8.66 1.09
CA HIS A 70 50.82 -7.30 1.60
C HIS A 70 49.42 -7.01 2.19
N HIS A 71 49.39 -6.77 3.48
CA HIS A 71 48.17 -6.33 4.19
C HIS A 71 48.09 -4.80 4.14
N LEU A 72 47.08 -4.27 3.51
CA LEU A 72 46.88 -2.84 3.30
C LEU A 72 45.95 -2.19 4.32
N GLY A 73 45.37 -3.00 5.23
CA GLY A 73 44.38 -2.54 6.19
C GLY A 73 43.07 -2.08 5.50
N TYR A 74 42.24 -1.37 6.25
CA TYR A 74 41.04 -0.75 5.70
C TYR A 74 41.38 0.36 4.70
N LYS A 75 40.68 0.37 3.56
CA LYS A 75 40.85 1.42 2.53
C LYS A 75 39.46 1.87 2.02
N ASN A 76 39.36 3.12 1.61
CA ASN A 76 38.15 3.65 1.01
C ASN A 76 37.91 3.06 -0.40
N ASN A 77 36.70 3.19 -0.88
CA ASN A 77 36.26 2.63 -2.15
C ASN A 77 37.08 3.11 -3.36
N SER A 78 37.43 4.42 -3.40
CA SER A 78 38.21 5.00 -4.50
C SER A 78 39.60 4.35 -4.59
N TYR A 79 40.28 4.12 -3.46
CA TYR A 79 41.53 3.42 -3.41
C TYR A 79 41.42 1.99 -3.94
N ILE A 80 40.41 1.25 -3.48
CA ILE A 80 40.16 -0.14 -3.89
C ILE A 80 39.94 -0.20 -5.41
N LEU A 81 39.04 0.62 -5.96
CA LEU A 81 38.75 0.66 -7.38
C LEU A 81 39.97 1.00 -8.25
N ASN A 82 40.84 1.92 -7.78
CA ASN A 82 42.08 2.23 -8.47
C ASN A 82 43.08 1.06 -8.41
N LYS A 83 43.20 0.41 -7.26
CA LYS A 83 44.11 -0.73 -7.09
C LYS A 83 43.71 -1.92 -7.96
N LEU A 84 42.38 -2.20 -8.05
CA LEU A 84 41.83 -3.27 -8.87
C LEU A 84 42.12 -3.13 -10.37
N LYS A 85 42.38 -1.91 -10.87
CA LYS A 85 42.85 -1.73 -12.27
C LYS A 85 44.11 -2.50 -12.59
N MET A 86 44.96 -2.72 -11.60
CA MET A 86 46.25 -3.44 -11.76
C MET A 86 46.19 -4.92 -11.31
N VAL A 87 45.12 -5.33 -10.65
CA VAL A 87 44.97 -6.70 -10.13
C VAL A 87 44.62 -7.67 -11.24
N SER A 88 45.33 -8.77 -11.35
CA SER A 88 45.06 -9.82 -12.34
C SER A 88 43.98 -10.81 -11.91
N ILE A 89 43.98 -11.23 -10.64
CA ILE A 89 43.07 -12.22 -10.08
C ILE A 89 42.47 -11.66 -8.81
N SER A 90 41.13 -11.74 -8.67
CA SER A 90 40.42 -11.38 -7.44
C SER A 90 39.69 -12.58 -6.89
N VAL A 91 39.84 -12.84 -5.60
CA VAL A 91 39.30 -14.01 -4.92
C VAL A 91 38.25 -13.58 -3.89
N VAL A 92 37.05 -14.15 -3.97
CA VAL A 92 35.95 -13.90 -3.03
C VAL A 92 35.39 -15.24 -2.56
N PRO A 93 36.06 -15.92 -1.61
CA PRO A 93 35.74 -17.29 -1.21
C PRO A 93 34.82 -17.32 0.00
N SER A 94 33.77 -16.50 0.01
CA SER A 94 32.84 -16.40 1.13
C SER A 94 32.22 -17.75 1.47
N LYS A 95 32.14 -18.06 2.77
CA LYS A 95 31.37 -19.19 3.30
C LYS A 95 29.97 -18.73 3.73
N TRP A 96 29.78 -17.43 3.85
CA TRP A 96 28.53 -16.78 4.16
C TRP A 96 27.66 -16.60 2.91
N GLU A 97 26.36 -16.73 3.04
CA GLU A 97 25.39 -16.43 1.97
C GLU A 97 25.37 -14.91 1.74
N GLU A 98 26.11 -14.47 0.73
CA GLU A 98 26.23 -13.05 0.40
C GLU A 98 24.92 -12.52 -0.20
N PRO A 99 24.38 -11.40 0.28
CA PRO A 99 23.20 -10.80 -0.36
C PRO A 99 23.40 -10.45 -1.84
N PHE A 100 24.63 -10.00 -2.22
CA PHE A 100 25.01 -9.72 -3.60
C PHE A 100 26.52 -9.86 -3.87
N GLY A 101 27.38 -9.29 -3.04
CA GLY A 101 28.84 -9.40 -3.17
C GLY A 101 29.52 -8.19 -3.81
N ARG A 102 29.67 -7.12 -3.02
CA ARG A 102 30.26 -5.86 -3.49
C ARG A 102 31.68 -5.99 -4.01
N SER A 103 32.53 -6.77 -3.35
CA SER A 103 33.94 -6.96 -3.76
C SER A 103 34.07 -7.68 -5.10
N SER A 104 33.21 -8.65 -5.41
CA SER A 104 33.16 -9.30 -6.73
C SER A 104 32.71 -8.34 -7.82
N LEU A 105 31.67 -7.54 -7.52
CA LEU A 105 31.15 -6.50 -8.40
C LEU A 105 32.23 -5.47 -8.78
N GLU A 106 32.96 -4.97 -7.79
CA GLU A 106 34.04 -4.00 -7.98
C GLU A 106 35.20 -4.60 -8.79
N ALA A 107 35.57 -5.85 -8.53
CA ALA A 107 36.63 -6.56 -9.25
C ALA A 107 36.24 -6.84 -10.72
N ALA A 108 34.98 -7.26 -10.98
CA ALA A 108 34.45 -7.43 -12.35
C ALA A 108 34.47 -6.11 -13.13
N SER A 109 34.02 -5.03 -12.51
CA SER A 109 34.00 -3.68 -13.13
C SER A 109 35.40 -3.18 -13.52
N ARG A 110 36.45 -3.72 -12.93
CA ARG A 110 37.85 -3.40 -13.20
C ARG A 110 38.59 -4.50 -13.96
N GLY A 111 37.86 -5.51 -14.45
CA GLY A 111 38.42 -6.57 -15.28
C GLY A 111 39.47 -7.43 -14.57
N SER A 112 39.26 -7.82 -13.33
CA SER A 112 39.99 -8.90 -12.70
C SER A 112 39.41 -10.25 -13.11
N ALA A 113 40.26 -11.28 -13.26
CA ALA A 113 39.78 -12.65 -13.34
C ALA A 113 39.28 -13.08 -11.96
N LEU A 114 37.98 -13.45 -11.89
CA LEU A 114 37.32 -13.70 -10.62
C LEU A 114 37.28 -15.19 -10.26
N ILE A 115 37.50 -15.46 -8.97
CA ILE A 115 37.25 -16.75 -8.35
C ILE A 115 36.24 -16.49 -7.24
N LEU A 116 35.04 -17.05 -7.34
CA LEU A 116 33.92 -16.84 -6.43
C LEU A 116 33.46 -18.15 -5.80
N SER A 117 33.00 -18.11 -4.57
CA SER A 117 32.23 -19.23 -4.01
C SER A 117 30.78 -19.18 -4.51
N ASN A 118 30.12 -20.32 -4.58
CA ASN A 118 28.70 -20.43 -4.89
C ASN A 118 27.89 -20.20 -3.60
N ARG A 119 27.82 -18.92 -3.13
CA ARG A 119 27.14 -18.52 -1.88
C ARG A 119 26.29 -17.29 -2.10
N GLY A 120 24.96 -17.45 -1.91
CA GLY A 120 23.99 -16.39 -2.08
C GLY A 120 24.06 -15.70 -3.43
N GLY A 121 24.00 -14.38 -3.44
CA GLY A 121 24.04 -13.56 -4.66
C GLY A 121 25.40 -13.37 -5.31
N LEU A 122 26.49 -14.02 -4.85
CA LEU A 122 27.82 -13.86 -5.47
C LEU A 122 27.84 -14.25 -6.96
N SER A 123 27.18 -15.35 -7.31
CA SER A 123 27.12 -15.83 -8.70
C SER A 123 26.30 -14.90 -9.62
N GLU A 124 25.47 -14.03 -9.05
CA GLU A 124 24.68 -13.05 -9.79
C GLU A 124 25.53 -11.82 -10.22
N THR A 125 26.65 -11.57 -9.55
CA THR A 125 27.50 -10.40 -9.83
C THR A 125 28.21 -10.49 -11.17
N THR A 126 28.55 -11.69 -11.62
CA THR A 126 29.10 -11.97 -12.95
C THR A 126 29.03 -13.47 -13.26
N LYS A 127 28.71 -13.79 -14.52
CA LYS A 127 28.82 -15.16 -15.05
C LYS A 127 30.25 -15.50 -15.52
N ASP A 128 31.12 -14.48 -15.65
CA ASP A 128 32.50 -14.59 -16.12
C ASP A 128 33.44 -14.77 -14.94
N ALA A 129 33.28 -15.85 -14.17
CA ALA A 129 34.12 -16.20 -13.02
C ALA A 129 34.35 -17.70 -12.93
N LEU A 130 35.41 -18.11 -12.24
CA LEU A 130 35.58 -19.50 -11.79
C LEU A 130 34.82 -19.66 -10.46
N VAL A 131 33.84 -20.54 -10.43
CA VAL A 131 33.04 -20.81 -9.24
C VAL A 131 33.63 -21.97 -8.44
N ILE A 132 33.64 -21.86 -7.12
CA ILE A 132 34.01 -22.88 -6.15
C ILE A 132 32.75 -23.31 -5.41
N GLU A 133 32.34 -24.56 -5.58
CA GLU A 133 31.20 -25.14 -4.87
C GLU A 133 31.53 -25.38 -3.38
N ASN A 134 32.67 -26.06 -3.15
CA ASN A 134 33.17 -26.35 -1.80
C ASN A 134 34.38 -25.49 -1.51
N VAL A 135 34.26 -24.55 -0.58
CA VAL A 135 35.29 -23.60 -0.19
C VAL A 135 36.31 -24.28 0.71
N THR A 136 37.27 -24.98 0.07
CA THR A 136 38.42 -25.65 0.72
C THR A 136 39.74 -25.06 0.25
N ILE A 137 40.79 -25.23 1.06
CA ILE A 137 42.15 -24.78 0.74
C ILE A 137 42.62 -25.37 -0.60
N ASN A 138 42.36 -26.66 -0.81
CA ASN A 138 42.83 -27.38 -2.01
C ASN A 138 42.06 -26.90 -3.28
N ASN A 139 40.75 -26.72 -3.19
CA ASN A 139 39.95 -26.24 -4.32
C ASN A 139 40.32 -24.83 -4.71
N LEU A 140 40.49 -23.94 -3.73
CA LEU A 140 40.93 -22.56 -3.97
C LEU A 140 42.33 -22.52 -4.57
N TYR A 141 43.28 -23.26 -3.98
CA TYR A 141 44.65 -23.39 -4.52
C TYR A 141 44.64 -23.85 -5.99
N LYS A 142 43.91 -24.90 -6.32
CA LYS A 142 43.79 -25.40 -7.70
C LYS A 142 43.26 -24.36 -8.67
N LYS A 143 42.23 -23.59 -8.28
CA LYS A 143 41.64 -22.55 -9.15
C LYS A 143 42.56 -21.37 -9.35
N ILE A 144 43.27 -20.92 -8.30
CA ILE A 144 44.28 -19.86 -8.40
C ILE A 144 45.46 -20.32 -9.30
N LYS A 145 45.98 -21.51 -9.03
CA LYS A 145 47.05 -22.14 -9.85
C LYS A 145 46.64 -22.22 -11.33
N PHE A 146 45.43 -22.68 -11.62
CA PHE A 146 44.92 -22.78 -12.99
C PHE A 146 44.93 -21.41 -13.70
N LEU A 147 44.48 -20.32 -13.03
CA LEU A 147 44.53 -19.00 -13.61
C LEU A 147 45.95 -18.41 -13.76
N ILE A 148 46.90 -18.83 -12.93
CA ILE A 148 48.29 -18.43 -13.04
C ILE A 148 48.93 -19.11 -14.27
N ASP A 149 48.78 -20.41 -14.37
CA ASP A 149 49.37 -21.22 -15.42
C ASP A 149 48.76 -20.95 -16.81
N ASN A 150 47.45 -20.69 -16.87
CA ASN A 150 46.74 -20.45 -18.13
C ASN A 150 46.56 -18.94 -18.40
N LYS A 151 47.62 -18.25 -18.80
CA LYS A 151 47.63 -16.80 -19.07
C LYS A 151 46.58 -16.37 -20.10
N GLN A 152 46.35 -17.15 -21.16
CA GLN A 152 45.39 -16.83 -22.21
C GLN A 152 43.96 -16.92 -21.64
N TYR A 153 43.62 -17.96 -20.91
CA TYR A 153 42.32 -18.13 -20.28
C TYR A 153 42.06 -17.02 -19.26
N ARG A 154 43.07 -16.69 -18.41
CA ARG A 154 42.96 -15.58 -17.47
C ARG A 154 42.69 -14.25 -18.17
N LYS A 155 43.39 -13.94 -19.28
CA LYS A 155 43.15 -12.71 -20.07
C LYS A 155 41.76 -12.71 -20.69
N LYS A 156 41.29 -13.87 -21.20
CA LYS A 156 39.92 -14.01 -21.74
C LYS A 156 38.90 -13.70 -20.63
N LEU A 157 39.04 -14.29 -19.45
CA LEU A 157 38.14 -14.09 -18.32
C LEU A 157 38.14 -12.63 -17.84
N GLN A 158 39.28 -11.99 -17.77
CA GLN A 158 39.42 -10.55 -17.44
C GLN A 158 38.63 -9.66 -18.41
N LYS A 159 38.78 -9.91 -19.72
CA LYS A 159 38.09 -9.14 -20.77
C LYS A 159 36.59 -9.38 -20.76
N SER A 160 36.15 -10.63 -20.63
CA SER A 160 34.73 -10.99 -20.62
C SER A 160 34.02 -10.44 -19.37
N ALA A 161 34.59 -10.58 -18.17
CA ALA A 161 34.04 -10.04 -16.95
C ALA A 161 33.83 -8.51 -17.05
N HIS A 162 34.81 -7.78 -17.61
CA HIS A 162 34.67 -6.35 -17.82
C HIS A 162 33.69 -5.99 -18.95
N LYS A 163 33.74 -6.70 -20.08
CA LYS A 163 32.85 -6.45 -21.23
C LYS A 163 31.39 -6.64 -20.83
N ASN A 164 31.07 -7.75 -20.17
CA ASN A 164 29.72 -8.18 -19.81
C ASN A 164 29.23 -7.54 -18.51
N PHE A 165 30.02 -6.69 -17.86
CA PHE A 165 29.61 -5.98 -16.64
C PHE A 165 28.51 -4.99 -16.91
N ILE A 166 27.33 -5.22 -16.33
CA ILE A 166 26.12 -4.41 -16.51
C ILE A 166 25.77 -3.54 -15.30
N PHE A 167 26.19 -3.93 -14.08
CA PHE A 167 25.77 -3.30 -12.82
C PHE A 167 26.45 -1.94 -12.58
N THR A 168 26.29 -1.04 -13.56
CA THR A 168 26.76 0.36 -13.46
C THR A 168 25.74 1.21 -12.69
N ASN A 169 26.20 2.35 -12.14
CA ASN A 169 25.29 3.31 -11.49
C ASN A 169 24.15 3.72 -12.43
N LYS A 170 24.45 3.93 -13.73
CA LYS A 170 23.44 4.24 -14.74
C LYS A 170 22.40 3.11 -14.90
N TYR A 171 22.85 1.85 -14.91
CA TYR A 171 21.95 0.69 -14.99
C TYR A 171 20.98 0.66 -13.81
N SER A 172 21.50 0.78 -12.58
CA SER A 172 20.66 0.77 -11.38
C SER A 172 19.74 1.98 -11.29
N SER A 173 20.19 3.17 -11.72
CA SER A 173 19.33 4.35 -11.82
C SER A 173 18.20 4.15 -12.84
N ASN A 174 18.51 3.65 -14.02
CA ASN A 174 17.48 3.36 -15.04
C ASN A 174 16.47 2.33 -14.50
N LEU A 175 16.94 1.27 -13.84
CA LEU A 175 16.04 0.27 -13.25
C LEU A 175 15.12 0.87 -12.16
N ILE A 176 15.63 1.81 -11.36
CA ILE A 176 14.82 2.56 -10.40
C ILE A 176 13.79 3.41 -11.12
N ASP A 177 14.18 4.11 -12.19
CA ASP A 177 13.28 4.96 -12.96
C ASP A 177 12.23 4.14 -13.70
N ASP A 178 12.58 2.98 -14.25
CA ASP A 178 11.63 2.04 -14.86
C ASP A 178 10.63 1.50 -13.82
N LEU A 179 11.11 1.13 -12.62
CA LEU A 179 10.23 0.71 -11.52
C LEU A 179 9.33 1.86 -11.05
N ARG A 180 9.87 3.06 -10.91
CA ARG A 180 9.07 4.27 -10.61
C ARG A 180 8.04 4.50 -11.70
N SER A 181 8.44 4.47 -12.97
CA SER A 181 7.53 4.61 -14.10
C SER A 181 6.46 3.53 -14.11
N SER A 182 6.78 2.28 -13.79
CA SER A 182 5.79 1.20 -13.70
C SER A 182 4.81 1.38 -12.54
N LEU A 183 5.23 1.99 -11.44
CA LEU A 183 4.36 2.38 -10.34
C LEU A 183 3.48 3.58 -10.71
N PHE A 184 4.01 4.53 -11.51
CA PHE A 184 3.24 5.66 -12.04
C PHE A 184 2.39 5.29 -13.27
N ILE A 185 2.72 4.24 -14.02
CA ILE A 185 1.94 3.71 -15.16
C ILE A 185 0.72 2.87 -14.71
N LYS A 186 0.51 2.62 -13.44
CA LYS A 186 -0.86 2.60 -12.94
C LYS A 186 -1.46 4.02 -12.97
N LYS A 187 -1.26 4.71 -14.09
CA LYS A 187 -2.11 5.81 -14.52
C LYS A 187 -3.51 5.22 -14.61
N ILE A 188 -4.30 5.52 -13.61
CA ILE A 188 -5.72 5.71 -13.82
C ILE A 188 -5.73 6.67 -15.00
N ASN A 189 -6.20 6.23 -16.17
CA ASN A 189 -6.44 7.11 -17.31
C ASN A 189 -7.59 8.04 -16.91
N ILE A 190 -7.23 9.09 -16.20
CA ILE A 190 -8.11 10.18 -15.86
C ILE A 190 -7.91 11.15 -17.00
N ASN A 191 -8.81 11.07 -18.00
CA ASN A 191 -8.99 12.15 -18.96
C ASN A 191 -9.65 13.33 -18.22
N PHE A 192 -8.88 13.99 -17.37
CA PHE A 192 -9.14 15.37 -17.03
C PHE A 192 -8.61 16.24 -18.17
N ASN A 193 -9.30 17.31 -18.44
CA ASN A 193 -8.65 18.50 -18.99
C ASN A 193 -7.49 18.78 -18.01
N GLU A 194 -6.27 18.41 -18.37
CA GLU A 194 -5.11 18.28 -17.46
C GLU A 194 -4.69 19.61 -16.82
N ASP A 195 -5.31 20.73 -17.22
CA ASP A 195 -4.80 22.05 -16.92
C ASP A 195 -5.43 22.74 -15.70
N LYS A 196 -6.56 22.31 -15.18
CA LYS A 196 -7.18 23.01 -14.05
C LYS A 196 -7.23 22.19 -12.77
N LYS A 197 -6.22 22.34 -11.90
CA LYS A 197 -6.27 21.85 -10.54
C LYS A 197 -7.16 22.78 -9.70
N LEU A 198 -8.22 22.20 -9.09
CA LEU A 198 -9.17 22.95 -8.29
C LEU A 198 -8.65 23.19 -6.87
N LYS A 199 -9.04 24.32 -6.29
CA LYS A 199 -8.99 24.57 -4.86
C LYS A 199 -10.28 24.09 -4.21
N ILE A 200 -10.21 23.05 -3.42
CA ILE A 200 -11.36 22.40 -2.80
C ILE A 200 -11.37 22.66 -1.29
N LEU A 201 -12.45 23.23 -0.78
CA LEU A 201 -12.72 23.26 0.64
C LEU A 201 -13.63 22.08 1.01
N HIS A 202 -13.07 21.05 1.64
CA HIS A 202 -13.80 19.85 2.05
C HIS A 202 -14.22 19.95 3.51
N ILE A 203 -15.52 20.07 3.76
CA ILE A 203 -16.12 20.22 5.09
C ILE A 203 -16.83 18.92 5.45
N THR A 204 -16.32 18.19 6.43
CA THR A 204 -16.95 16.97 6.95
C THR A 204 -16.43 16.65 8.34
N ASN A 205 -17.06 15.70 9.03
CA ASN A 205 -16.55 15.22 10.30
C ASN A 205 -15.36 14.27 10.11
N PHE A 206 -14.14 14.77 10.21
CA PHE A 206 -12.92 13.97 10.14
C PHE A 206 -12.61 13.20 11.42
N ASN A 207 -13.34 13.45 12.51
CA ASN A 207 -13.22 12.77 13.79
C ASN A 207 -11.85 12.94 14.48
N GLU A 208 -11.20 14.08 14.32
CA GLU A 208 -9.86 14.37 14.85
C GLU A 208 -9.83 14.33 16.38
N ARG A 209 -10.93 14.81 17.05
CA ARG A 209 -11.09 14.78 18.51
C ARG A 209 -11.03 13.39 19.14
N PHE A 210 -11.04 12.33 18.34
CA PHE A 210 -10.95 10.95 18.82
C PHE A 210 -9.54 10.36 18.69
N ASN A 211 -8.51 11.17 18.47
CA ASN A 211 -7.10 10.79 18.49
C ASN A 211 -6.79 9.57 17.60
N GLY A 212 -7.26 9.57 16.35
CA GLY A 212 -7.05 8.49 15.38
C GLY A 212 -8.04 7.34 15.45
N ARG A 213 -8.80 7.19 16.55
CA ARG A 213 -9.74 6.10 16.75
C ARG A 213 -10.76 5.94 15.59
N LEU A 214 -11.20 7.03 14.98
CA LEU A 214 -12.13 7.04 13.86
C LEU A 214 -11.46 7.53 12.56
N HIS A 215 -10.17 7.26 12.40
CA HIS A 215 -9.38 7.72 11.26
C HIS A 215 -9.88 7.11 9.93
N TYR A 216 -10.21 5.81 9.92
CA TYR A 216 -10.61 5.07 8.72
C TYR A 216 -12.08 5.33 8.33
N ASN A 217 -12.44 6.60 8.11
CA ASN A 217 -13.79 7.01 7.76
C ASN A 217 -13.93 7.40 6.28
N THR A 218 -15.16 7.42 5.77
CA THR A 218 -15.45 7.73 4.37
C THR A 218 -15.06 9.16 3.98
N GLY A 219 -15.18 10.12 4.89
CA GLY A 219 -14.73 11.50 4.65
C GLY A 219 -13.23 11.56 4.31
N LYS A 220 -12.40 10.82 5.05
CA LYS A 220 -10.96 10.70 4.77
C LYS A 220 -10.70 9.99 3.43
N ARG A 221 -11.43 8.91 3.10
CA ARG A 221 -11.29 8.24 1.79
C ARG A 221 -11.59 9.18 0.63
N ILE A 222 -12.71 9.89 0.68
CA ILE A 222 -13.08 10.88 -0.36
C ILE A 222 -12.01 11.99 -0.44
N ASN A 223 -11.56 12.49 0.71
CA ASN A 223 -10.49 13.50 0.78
C ASN A 223 -9.20 13.03 0.11
N ASN A 224 -8.77 11.80 0.41
CA ASN A 224 -7.61 11.19 -0.23
C ASN A 224 -7.78 11.11 -1.76
N GLY A 225 -9.00 10.83 -2.21
CA GLY A 225 -9.33 10.84 -3.64
C GLY A 225 -9.05 12.20 -4.30
N PHE A 226 -9.49 13.30 -3.71
CA PHE A 226 -9.22 14.65 -4.23
C PHE A 226 -7.71 14.97 -4.26
N ILE A 227 -6.98 14.58 -3.22
CA ILE A 227 -5.53 14.79 -3.15
C ILE A 227 -4.81 13.95 -4.22
N LYS A 228 -5.21 12.68 -4.41
CA LYS A 228 -4.65 11.79 -5.44
C LYS A 228 -4.91 12.29 -6.87
N LEU A 229 -5.98 13.05 -7.07
CA LEU A 229 -6.28 13.75 -8.32
C LEU A 229 -5.42 15.00 -8.54
N GLY A 230 -4.63 15.38 -7.55
CA GLY A 230 -3.73 16.54 -7.61
C GLY A 230 -4.44 17.86 -7.34
N HIS A 231 -5.65 17.86 -6.76
CA HIS A 231 -6.32 19.08 -6.32
C HIS A 231 -5.67 19.65 -5.06
N ASN A 232 -5.77 20.96 -4.90
CA ASN A 232 -5.37 21.63 -3.66
C ASN A 232 -6.54 21.59 -2.67
N VAL A 233 -6.42 20.75 -1.64
CA VAL A 233 -7.52 20.46 -0.71
C VAL A 233 -7.26 21.05 0.65
N PHE A 234 -8.13 21.96 1.09
CA PHE A 234 -8.19 22.46 2.45
C PHE A 234 -9.34 21.79 3.19
N THR A 235 -9.10 21.27 4.39
CA THR A 235 -10.08 20.50 5.16
C THR A 235 -10.58 21.27 6.39
N LEU A 236 -11.89 21.18 6.66
CA LEU A 236 -12.49 21.63 7.91
C LEU A 236 -13.31 20.49 8.53
N SER A 237 -12.97 20.10 9.74
CA SER A 237 -13.74 19.14 10.52
C SER A 237 -14.83 19.83 11.32
N ASP A 238 -16.06 19.84 10.81
CA ASP A 238 -17.17 20.63 11.35
C ASP A 238 -17.45 20.32 12.83
N ARG A 239 -17.58 19.04 13.18
CA ARG A 239 -17.90 18.61 14.54
C ARG A 239 -16.73 18.72 15.50
N ASP A 240 -15.49 18.61 14.99
CA ASP A 240 -14.30 18.80 15.80
C ASP A 240 -14.12 20.29 16.14
N ILE A 241 -14.34 21.19 15.17
CA ILE A 241 -14.36 22.64 15.41
C ILE A 241 -15.40 22.98 16.47
N ILE A 242 -16.64 22.52 16.33
CA ILE A 242 -17.70 22.75 17.32
C ILE A 242 -17.28 22.23 18.70
N SER A 243 -16.74 21.03 18.77
CA SER A 243 -16.33 20.42 20.06
C SER A 243 -15.22 21.18 20.74
N ASN A 244 -14.22 21.64 19.98
CA ASN A 244 -12.99 22.21 20.53
C ASN A 244 -13.09 23.73 20.82
N TYR A 245 -13.98 24.45 20.12
CA TYR A 245 -14.04 25.89 20.19
C TYR A 245 -15.34 26.48 20.80
N LYS A 246 -16.32 25.63 21.16
CA LYS A 246 -17.49 26.09 21.90
C LYS A 246 -17.08 26.78 23.21
N ASN A 247 -17.73 27.90 23.55
CA ASN A 247 -17.45 28.70 24.74
C ASN A 247 -18.73 29.30 25.31
N LEU A 248 -18.62 30.15 26.33
CA LEU A 248 -19.77 30.79 26.98
C LEU A 248 -20.56 31.68 26.02
N VAL A 249 -19.91 32.32 25.05
CA VAL A 249 -20.54 33.20 24.04
C VAL A 249 -21.19 32.39 22.92
N ASP A 250 -20.61 31.26 22.53
CA ASP A 250 -21.19 30.30 21.55
C ASP A 250 -21.20 28.90 22.14
N PRO A 251 -22.13 28.57 23.04
CA PRO A 251 -22.23 27.24 23.66
C PRO A 251 -22.53 26.15 22.67
N SER A 252 -23.10 26.51 21.52
CA SER A 252 -23.37 25.56 20.42
C SER A 252 -22.14 25.30 19.53
N GLY A 253 -21.14 26.20 19.53
CA GLY A 253 -19.98 26.19 18.63
C GLY A 253 -20.32 26.40 17.14
N LYS A 254 -21.60 26.66 16.83
CA LYS A 254 -22.05 26.75 15.42
C LYS A 254 -21.69 28.10 14.81
N LYS A 255 -21.69 29.17 15.58
CA LYS A 255 -21.27 30.50 15.10
C LYS A 255 -19.80 30.42 14.71
N ILE A 256 -18.94 29.95 15.61
CA ILE A 256 -17.50 29.81 15.39
C ILE A 256 -17.21 28.93 14.14
N LEU A 257 -17.93 27.82 13.95
CA LEU A 257 -17.79 27.01 12.73
C LEU A 257 -18.04 27.84 11.48
N ASN A 258 -19.16 28.58 11.43
CA ASN A 258 -19.56 29.33 10.25
C ASN A 258 -18.63 30.51 9.97
N ASP A 259 -18.17 31.20 11.03
CA ASP A 259 -17.17 32.26 10.92
C ASP A 259 -15.84 31.72 10.37
N LYS A 260 -15.38 30.54 10.85
CA LYS A 260 -14.20 29.86 10.29
C LYS A 260 -14.36 29.49 8.83
N ILE A 261 -15.53 29.03 8.40
CA ILE A 261 -15.81 28.71 6.99
C ILE A 261 -15.68 29.97 6.13
N ILE A 262 -16.27 31.08 6.56
CA ILE A 262 -16.19 32.36 5.83
C ILE A 262 -14.74 32.84 5.73
N GLU A 263 -13.99 32.81 6.83
CA GLU A 263 -12.60 33.26 6.86
C GLU A 263 -11.70 32.33 6.02
N SER A 264 -11.94 31.03 6.08
CA SER A 264 -11.22 30.06 5.21
C SER A 264 -11.51 30.31 3.73
N CYS A 265 -12.75 30.59 3.36
CA CYS A 265 -13.09 30.94 1.98
C CYS A 265 -12.44 32.25 1.54
N LYS A 266 -12.33 33.23 2.41
CA LYS A 266 -11.65 34.49 2.14
C LYS A 266 -10.16 34.29 1.88
N ASN A 267 -9.49 33.50 2.70
CA ASN A 267 -8.04 33.30 2.65
C ASN A 267 -7.63 32.26 1.59
N PHE A 268 -8.39 31.18 1.44
CA PHE A 268 -8.08 30.08 0.52
C PHE A 268 -8.68 30.30 -0.88
N ASN A 269 -9.80 31.04 -0.99
CA ASN A 269 -10.55 31.27 -2.21
C ASN A 269 -10.83 29.98 -2.99
N PRO A 270 -11.65 29.06 -2.48
CA PRO A 270 -11.92 27.77 -3.12
C PRO A 270 -12.73 27.93 -4.42
N ASP A 271 -12.46 27.06 -5.40
CA ASP A 271 -13.32 26.89 -6.58
C ASP A 271 -14.58 26.09 -6.21
N THR A 272 -14.46 25.18 -5.25
CA THR A 272 -15.55 24.26 -4.86
C THR A 272 -15.55 24.03 -3.34
N ILE A 273 -16.74 24.08 -2.74
CA ILE A 273 -16.99 23.60 -1.38
C ILE A 273 -17.68 22.25 -1.47
N ILE A 274 -17.14 21.24 -0.78
CA ILE A 274 -17.69 19.90 -0.72
C ILE A 274 -18.08 19.58 0.72
N MET A 275 -19.36 19.35 0.96
CA MET A 275 -19.93 19.14 2.29
C MET A 275 -20.33 17.67 2.49
N GLY A 276 -19.76 17.02 3.52
CA GLY A 276 -20.10 15.64 3.88
C GLY A 276 -20.77 15.59 5.25
N HIS A 277 -22.07 15.32 5.32
CA HIS A 277 -22.85 15.34 6.57
C HIS A 277 -22.61 16.61 7.41
N ALA A 278 -22.38 17.75 6.77
CA ALA A 278 -22.04 19.01 7.41
C ALA A 278 -23.30 19.81 7.85
N ASP A 279 -24.13 19.19 8.65
CA ASP A 279 -25.46 19.70 9.06
C ASP A 279 -25.41 21.02 9.82
N ASN A 280 -24.27 21.37 10.40
CA ASN A 280 -24.08 22.56 11.22
C ASN A 280 -23.68 23.80 10.41
N VAL A 281 -23.42 23.63 9.12
CA VAL A 281 -23.25 24.76 8.20
C VAL A 281 -24.60 25.44 8.02
N LYS A 282 -24.62 26.76 8.22
CA LYS A 282 -25.85 27.55 8.10
C LYS A 282 -26.12 27.92 6.65
N THR A 283 -27.41 28.03 6.31
CA THR A 283 -27.85 28.47 4.98
C THR A 283 -27.41 29.88 4.66
N GLU A 284 -27.43 30.77 5.66
CA GLU A 284 -26.99 32.16 5.56
C GLU A 284 -25.49 32.25 5.20
N THR A 285 -24.69 31.32 5.70
CA THR A 285 -23.26 31.22 5.34
C THR A 285 -23.07 30.85 3.86
N LEU A 286 -23.83 29.87 3.38
CA LEU A 286 -23.77 29.47 1.97
C LEU A 286 -24.27 30.57 1.03
N ASP A 287 -25.35 31.26 1.42
CA ASP A 287 -25.88 32.41 0.69
C ASP A 287 -24.84 33.51 0.57
N TYR A 288 -24.25 33.90 1.71
CA TYR A 288 -23.17 34.88 1.72
C TYR A 288 -22.01 34.52 0.79
N LEU A 289 -21.54 33.29 0.84
CA LEU A 289 -20.43 32.82 0.03
C LEU A 289 -20.76 32.81 -1.47
N LYS A 290 -21.95 32.34 -1.86
CA LYS A 290 -22.43 32.38 -3.25
C LYS A 290 -22.60 33.80 -3.78
N ASN A 291 -23.05 34.72 -2.94
CA ASN A 291 -23.18 36.14 -3.30
C ASN A 291 -21.82 36.84 -3.48
N LYS A 292 -20.79 36.43 -2.71
CA LYS A 292 -19.41 36.93 -2.86
C LYS A 292 -18.69 36.36 -4.06
N ASN A 293 -18.93 35.09 -4.39
CA ASN A 293 -18.33 34.44 -5.55
C ASN A 293 -19.39 33.67 -6.33
N LYS A 294 -19.89 34.23 -7.42
CA LYS A 294 -20.93 33.63 -8.27
C LYS A 294 -20.47 32.34 -8.97
N ASN A 295 -19.16 32.15 -9.15
CA ASN A 295 -18.58 30.97 -9.77
C ASN A 295 -18.32 29.83 -8.79
N LEU A 296 -18.46 30.08 -7.48
CA LEU A 296 -18.25 29.08 -6.45
C LEU A 296 -19.26 27.92 -6.60
N LYS A 297 -18.75 26.73 -6.78
CA LYS A 297 -19.56 25.51 -6.76
C LYS A 297 -19.67 24.95 -5.35
N ILE A 298 -20.87 24.49 -4.98
CA ILE A 298 -21.11 23.85 -3.67
C ILE A 298 -21.80 22.52 -3.92
N CYS A 299 -21.22 21.43 -3.46
CA CYS A 299 -21.87 20.12 -3.53
C CYS A 299 -21.91 19.44 -2.15
N GLN A 300 -22.75 18.44 -2.03
CA GLN A 300 -22.88 17.65 -0.81
C GLN A 300 -22.86 16.16 -1.09
N TRP A 301 -22.32 15.38 -0.13
CA TRP A 301 -22.43 13.93 -0.16
C TRP A 301 -23.02 13.40 1.15
N PHE A 302 -23.79 12.28 1.04
CA PHE A 302 -24.54 11.74 2.15
C PHE A 302 -24.56 10.20 2.12
N LEU A 303 -24.27 9.56 3.24
CA LEU A 303 -24.03 8.12 3.33
C LEU A 303 -25.14 7.34 4.03
N ASP A 304 -26.07 8.01 4.71
CA ASP A 304 -27.16 7.32 5.42
C ASP A 304 -28.29 6.94 4.44
N PRO A 305 -29.07 5.89 4.75
CA PRO A 305 -30.18 5.49 3.90
C PRO A 305 -31.29 6.56 3.87
N ILE A 306 -31.86 6.77 2.68
CA ILE A 306 -32.82 7.86 2.44
C ILE A 306 -34.11 7.30 1.84
N THR A 307 -34.77 6.38 2.54
CA THR A 307 -36.06 5.84 2.14
C THR A 307 -37.01 5.81 3.34
N LYS A 308 -38.33 5.81 3.07
CA LYS A 308 -39.37 5.74 4.13
C LYS A 308 -39.19 4.58 5.10
N PHE A 309 -38.57 3.51 4.65
CA PHE A 309 -38.33 2.30 5.45
C PHE A 309 -36.91 2.26 6.07
N GLY A 310 -36.11 3.28 5.80
CA GLY A 310 -34.78 3.42 6.36
C GLY A 310 -34.79 4.06 7.76
N PRO A 311 -33.77 3.80 8.56
CA PRO A 311 -33.64 4.46 9.86
C PRO A 311 -33.39 5.96 9.68
N ASP A 312 -33.98 6.74 10.61
CA ASP A 312 -33.80 8.20 10.68
C ASP A 312 -34.24 8.96 9.41
N TYR A 313 -35.15 8.39 8.60
CA TYR A 313 -35.59 8.93 7.32
C TYR A 313 -35.94 10.42 7.35
N THR A 314 -36.84 10.82 8.27
CA THR A 314 -37.31 12.21 8.38
C THR A 314 -36.16 13.19 8.64
N ASN A 315 -35.23 12.83 9.52
CA ASN A 315 -34.07 13.64 9.82
C ASN A 315 -33.09 13.70 8.64
N ASN A 316 -32.86 12.58 7.98
CA ASN A 316 -31.97 12.49 6.82
C ASN A 316 -32.50 13.32 5.64
N LYS A 317 -33.80 13.21 5.35
CA LYS A 317 -34.48 14.06 4.37
C LYS A 317 -34.33 15.54 4.70
N LYS A 318 -34.62 15.94 5.96
CA LYS A 318 -34.49 17.33 6.41
C LYS A 318 -33.07 17.86 6.24
N ARG A 319 -32.05 17.05 6.54
CA ARG A 319 -30.64 17.42 6.38
C ARG A 319 -30.27 17.69 4.93
N LEU A 320 -30.65 16.81 4.03
CA LEU A 320 -30.36 16.96 2.59
C LEU A 320 -31.05 18.18 1.98
N LEU A 321 -32.30 18.41 2.32
CA LEU A 321 -33.11 19.50 1.76
C LEU A 321 -32.80 20.87 2.39
N LYS A 322 -32.18 20.90 3.58
CA LYS A 322 -31.93 22.15 4.32
C LYS A 322 -31.21 23.22 3.50
N SER A 323 -30.23 22.82 2.72
CA SER A 323 -29.37 23.76 1.96
C SER A 323 -29.49 23.57 0.44
N GLU A 324 -30.48 22.82 -0.02
CA GLU A 324 -30.62 22.38 -1.43
C GLU A 324 -30.53 23.53 -2.44
N LYS A 325 -31.16 24.68 -2.16
CA LYS A 325 -31.14 25.85 -3.05
C LYS A 325 -29.74 26.42 -3.34
N PHE A 326 -28.73 26.05 -2.54
CA PHE A 326 -27.34 26.47 -2.72
C PHE A 326 -26.45 25.36 -3.26
N ILE A 327 -26.98 24.14 -3.41
CA ILE A 327 -26.23 22.95 -3.80
C ILE A 327 -26.28 22.78 -5.30
N ASP A 328 -25.12 22.74 -5.95
CA ASP A 328 -24.99 22.48 -7.40
C ASP A 328 -25.16 20.99 -7.73
N ALA A 329 -24.72 20.08 -6.83
CA ALA A 329 -24.88 18.63 -7.00
C ALA A 329 -24.95 17.89 -5.65
N SER A 330 -25.78 16.86 -5.57
CA SER A 330 -25.95 16.01 -4.39
C SER A 330 -25.54 14.56 -4.68
N PHE A 331 -24.68 13.98 -3.84
CA PHE A 331 -24.13 12.63 -4.00
C PHE A 331 -24.61 11.74 -2.85
N ILE A 332 -25.35 10.68 -3.17
CA ILE A 332 -26.00 9.82 -2.17
C ILE A 332 -25.66 8.35 -2.41
N THR A 333 -25.60 7.57 -1.34
CA THR A 333 -25.35 6.11 -1.42
C THR A 333 -26.63 5.28 -1.58
N THR A 334 -27.79 5.93 -1.76
CA THR A 334 -29.06 5.32 -2.11
C THR A 334 -29.34 5.62 -3.59
N ASP A 335 -29.95 4.68 -4.33
CA ASP A 335 -30.35 4.95 -5.72
C ASP A 335 -31.27 6.19 -5.76
N PRO A 336 -30.93 7.27 -6.48
CA PRO A 336 -31.75 8.47 -6.58
C PRO A 336 -33.19 8.20 -7.07
N LYS A 337 -33.39 7.17 -7.89
CA LYS A 337 -34.72 6.76 -8.36
C LYS A 337 -35.58 6.06 -7.28
N SER A 338 -34.94 5.62 -6.19
CA SER A 338 -35.61 4.95 -5.06
C SER A 338 -36.01 5.88 -3.94
N ILE A 339 -35.69 7.17 -4.00
CA ILE A 339 -36.12 8.16 -3.02
C ILE A 339 -37.50 8.70 -3.35
N ASP A 340 -38.28 9.08 -2.33
CA ASP A 340 -39.69 9.50 -2.43
C ASP A 340 -39.88 11.03 -2.33
N PHE A 341 -38.82 11.80 -2.54
CA PHE A 341 -38.86 13.25 -2.61
C PHE A 341 -37.95 13.75 -3.72
N ASN A 342 -38.21 14.93 -4.21
CA ASN A 342 -37.33 15.54 -5.20
C ASN A 342 -36.02 16.00 -4.55
N LEU A 343 -34.89 15.62 -5.12
CA LEU A 343 -33.55 16.09 -4.79
C LEU A 343 -32.87 16.47 -6.10
N ASN A 344 -32.77 17.76 -6.33
CA ASN A 344 -32.23 18.28 -7.58
C ASN A 344 -30.78 17.87 -7.79
N ASN A 345 -30.45 17.58 -9.07
CA ASN A 345 -29.11 17.22 -9.50
C ASN A 345 -28.44 16.18 -8.58
N SER A 346 -29.13 15.07 -8.35
CA SER A 346 -28.71 14.00 -7.44
C SER A 346 -28.12 12.81 -8.19
N PHE A 347 -27.02 12.27 -7.65
CA PHE A 347 -26.27 11.18 -8.24
C PHE A 347 -25.97 10.09 -7.20
N TYR A 348 -26.00 8.84 -7.64
CA TYR A 348 -25.54 7.71 -6.82
C TYR A 348 -24.02 7.68 -6.74
N ILE A 349 -23.49 7.49 -5.54
CA ILE A 349 -22.08 7.15 -5.29
C ILE A 349 -21.96 5.87 -4.45
N PRO A 350 -21.06 4.95 -4.80
CA PRO A 350 -20.72 3.85 -3.92
C PRO A 350 -19.85 4.34 -2.74
N ASN A 351 -19.85 3.57 -1.65
CA ASN A 351 -18.87 3.79 -0.58
C ASN A 351 -17.45 3.53 -1.14
N PRO A 352 -16.53 4.51 -1.11
CA PRO A 352 -15.21 4.32 -1.69
C PRO A 352 -14.31 3.43 -0.81
N ALA A 353 -13.47 2.60 -1.45
CA ALA A 353 -12.30 2.02 -0.81
C ALA A 353 -11.06 2.86 -1.12
N ASP A 354 -10.09 2.86 -0.23
CA ASP A 354 -8.80 3.53 -0.44
C ASP A 354 -7.65 2.55 -0.19
N GLU A 355 -6.76 2.39 -1.14
CA GLU A 355 -5.65 1.43 -1.05
C GLU A 355 -4.72 1.69 0.15
N SER A 356 -4.70 2.93 0.68
CA SER A 356 -3.94 3.25 1.89
C SER A 356 -4.64 2.81 3.18
N PHE A 357 -5.94 2.52 3.13
CA PHE A 357 -6.75 2.07 4.26
C PHE A 357 -7.04 0.57 4.17
N GLU A 358 -7.47 0.08 3.01
CA GLU A 358 -7.82 -1.31 2.74
C GLU A 358 -6.58 -2.12 2.30
N THR A 359 -5.62 -2.25 3.22
CA THR A 359 -4.28 -2.81 2.94
C THR A 359 -4.21 -4.34 3.03
N LEU A 360 -5.18 -4.99 3.68
CA LEU A 360 -5.16 -6.42 3.92
C LEU A 360 -5.44 -7.22 2.63
N LYS A 361 -4.96 -8.46 2.63
CA LYS A 361 -5.18 -9.46 1.58
C LYS A 361 -5.56 -10.79 2.24
N ASN A 362 -6.73 -10.82 2.91
CA ASN A 362 -7.16 -11.97 3.69
C ASN A 362 -7.31 -13.26 2.86
N TYR A 363 -7.44 -13.13 1.54
CA TYR A 363 -7.44 -14.29 0.62
C TYR A 363 -6.06 -14.95 0.45
N GLU A 364 -4.96 -14.27 0.81
CA GLU A 364 -3.60 -14.85 0.77
C GLU A 364 -3.24 -15.61 2.06
N LYS A 365 -4.02 -15.38 3.13
CA LYS A 365 -3.80 -15.93 4.46
C LYS A 365 -4.77 -17.08 4.75
N ASP A 366 -4.58 -17.71 5.90
CA ASP A 366 -5.56 -18.62 6.50
C ASP A 366 -6.02 -18.10 7.87
N PRO A 367 -6.90 -17.09 7.88
CA PRO A 367 -7.38 -16.49 9.11
C PRO A 367 -8.12 -17.49 9.99
N TYR A 368 -8.05 -17.29 11.32
CA TYR A 368 -8.67 -18.22 12.27
C TYR A 368 -10.20 -18.18 12.22
N ASN A 369 -10.80 -16.99 12.16
CA ASN A 369 -12.25 -16.84 12.23
C ASN A 369 -12.92 -17.04 10.86
N ASP A 370 -14.12 -17.63 10.88
CA ASP A 370 -14.87 -17.90 9.64
C ASP A 370 -15.65 -16.68 9.16
N LEU A 371 -16.37 -15.97 10.09
CA LEU A 371 -17.24 -14.86 9.72
C LEU A 371 -17.11 -13.66 10.65
N PHE A 372 -16.79 -12.51 10.07
CA PHE A 372 -16.68 -11.21 10.74
C PHE A 372 -17.95 -10.36 10.58
N PHE A 373 -18.32 -9.67 11.66
CA PHE A 373 -19.24 -8.54 11.62
C PHE A 373 -18.96 -7.56 12.75
N ALA A 374 -18.97 -6.26 12.44
CA ALA A 374 -18.86 -5.22 13.44
C ALA A 374 -19.89 -4.11 13.18
N MET A 375 -20.45 -3.55 14.25
CA MET A 375 -21.34 -2.40 14.18
C MET A 375 -21.11 -1.45 15.35
N SER A 376 -21.54 -0.19 15.21
CA SER A 376 -21.45 0.85 16.23
C SER A 376 -22.79 1.18 16.87
N HIS A 377 -23.82 0.38 16.60
CA HIS A 377 -25.18 0.64 17.10
C HIS A 377 -25.23 0.62 18.63
N GLY A 378 -26.00 1.53 19.21
CA GLY A 378 -26.16 1.63 20.65
C GLY A 378 -24.96 2.24 21.38
N VAL A 379 -23.90 2.63 20.68
CA VAL A 379 -22.70 3.21 21.27
C VAL A 379 -22.91 4.69 21.58
N HIS A 380 -22.68 5.07 22.83
CA HIS A 380 -22.60 6.46 23.25
C HIS A 380 -21.22 6.72 23.84
N ARG A 381 -20.50 7.70 23.29
CA ARG A 381 -19.10 8.01 23.70
C ARG A 381 -18.18 6.77 23.70
N GLY A 382 -18.41 5.84 22.78
CA GLY A 382 -17.62 4.61 22.68
C GLY A 382 -18.09 3.43 23.52
N ILE A 383 -19.17 3.56 24.28
CA ILE A 383 -19.73 2.53 25.15
C ILE A 383 -21.09 2.09 24.60
N LEU A 384 -21.42 0.81 24.63
CA LEU A 384 -22.73 0.28 24.27
C LEU A 384 -23.82 0.90 25.17
N LYS A 385 -24.90 1.38 24.54
CA LYS A 385 -26.13 1.73 25.27
C LYS A 385 -26.90 0.44 25.57
N THR A 386 -27.22 0.24 26.83
CA THR A 386 -28.14 -0.82 27.26
C THR A 386 -29.58 -0.47 26.88
N GLY A 387 -30.37 -1.46 26.46
CA GLY A 387 -31.83 -1.38 26.35
C GLY A 387 -32.43 -1.05 24.98
N LYS A 388 -31.65 -0.78 23.91
CA LYS A 388 -32.18 -0.69 22.54
C LYS A 388 -31.66 -1.84 21.67
N MET A 389 -32.55 -2.78 21.31
CA MET A 389 -32.21 -3.81 20.33
C MET A 389 -32.24 -3.23 18.91
N ASP A 390 -31.24 -3.57 18.14
CA ASP A 390 -31.16 -3.32 16.71
C ASP A 390 -31.74 -4.53 15.96
N ASP A 391 -32.46 -4.32 14.86
CA ASP A 391 -33.03 -5.40 14.06
C ASP A 391 -31.97 -6.41 13.58
N ARG A 392 -30.74 -5.95 13.38
CA ARG A 392 -29.60 -6.80 13.02
C ARG A 392 -29.25 -7.80 14.10
N GLU A 393 -29.43 -7.43 15.37
CA GLU A 393 -29.08 -8.32 16.51
C GLU A 393 -29.89 -9.61 16.50
N LYS A 394 -31.16 -9.57 16.07
CA LYS A 394 -31.99 -10.78 15.96
C LYS A 394 -31.37 -11.78 14.99
N LEU A 395 -30.93 -11.32 13.82
CA LEU A 395 -30.26 -12.16 12.84
C LEU A 395 -28.91 -12.68 13.35
N LEU A 396 -28.11 -11.80 13.92
CA LEU A 396 -26.77 -12.13 14.41
C LEU A 396 -26.82 -13.11 15.59
N ASN A 397 -27.73 -12.92 16.53
CA ASN A 397 -27.95 -13.85 17.64
C ASN A 397 -28.45 -15.22 17.14
N LYS A 398 -29.35 -15.24 16.16
CA LYS A 398 -29.79 -16.48 15.50
C LYS A 398 -28.61 -17.21 14.82
N LEU A 399 -27.75 -16.46 14.11
CA LEU A 399 -26.54 -17.02 13.50
C LEU A 399 -25.62 -17.63 14.56
N PHE A 400 -25.28 -16.88 15.59
CA PHE A 400 -24.35 -17.27 16.64
C PHE A 400 -24.86 -18.47 17.45
N ASN A 401 -26.13 -18.45 17.85
CA ASN A 401 -26.69 -19.49 18.73
C ASN A 401 -26.95 -20.82 18.01
N LYS A 402 -27.32 -20.80 16.74
CA LYS A 402 -27.70 -21.99 15.99
C LYS A 402 -26.56 -22.67 15.22
N ASN A 403 -25.39 -22.02 15.08
CA ASN A 403 -24.32 -22.49 14.20
C ASN A 403 -22.98 -22.57 14.93
N LYS A 404 -22.91 -23.38 15.97
CA LYS A 404 -21.73 -23.53 16.84
C LYS A 404 -20.44 -23.99 16.12
N GLN A 405 -20.57 -24.57 14.94
CA GLN A 405 -19.41 -25.00 14.14
C GLN A 405 -18.75 -23.84 13.37
N ILE A 406 -19.38 -22.65 13.30
CA ILE A 406 -18.84 -21.47 12.66
C ILE A 406 -18.13 -20.62 13.74
N ARG A 407 -16.89 -20.25 13.49
CA ARG A 407 -16.12 -19.34 14.35
C ARG A 407 -16.48 -17.90 13.97
N PHE A 408 -17.40 -17.33 14.75
CA PHE A 408 -17.86 -15.97 14.58
C PHE A 408 -16.95 -14.97 15.28
N ASP A 409 -16.70 -13.84 14.63
CA ASP A 409 -15.98 -12.70 15.17
C ASP A 409 -16.85 -11.44 15.08
N PHE A 410 -17.70 -11.24 16.10
CA PHE A 410 -18.76 -10.23 16.10
C PHE A 410 -18.53 -9.17 17.17
N TYR A 411 -18.71 -7.88 16.81
CA TYR A 411 -18.47 -6.73 17.68
C TYR A 411 -19.61 -5.71 17.61
N GLY A 412 -19.79 -4.97 18.73
CA GLY A 412 -20.74 -3.87 18.83
C GLY A 412 -22.16 -4.29 19.22
N PHE A 413 -22.34 -5.50 19.76
CA PHE A 413 -23.61 -6.01 20.31
C PHE A 413 -23.35 -7.18 21.27
N SER A 414 -24.40 -7.65 21.96
CA SER A 414 -24.32 -8.80 22.86
C SER A 414 -23.16 -8.70 23.87
N ASN A 415 -23.05 -7.55 24.55
CA ASN A 415 -22.01 -7.21 25.53
C ASN A 415 -20.57 -7.15 24.98
N ARG A 416 -20.37 -7.33 23.68
CA ARG A 416 -19.06 -7.07 23.05
C ARG A 416 -18.96 -5.63 22.60
N GLN A 417 -17.92 -4.95 23.05
CA GLN A 417 -17.67 -3.57 22.65
C GLN A 417 -17.39 -3.45 21.14
N PRO A 418 -17.73 -2.32 20.51
CA PRO A 418 -17.32 -2.06 19.13
C PRO A 418 -15.82 -1.83 19.05
N VAL A 419 -15.24 -2.12 17.90
CA VAL A 419 -13.82 -1.99 17.61
C VAL A 419 -13.57 -0.86 16.62
N TRP A 420 -12.44 -0.19 16.76
CA TRP A 420 -12.14 1.04 16.06
C TRP A 420 -10.64 1.13 15.71
N GLY A 421 -10.31 2.03 14.77
CA GLY A 421 -8.93 2.37 14.44
C GLY A 421 -8.14 1.15 13.97
N ASP A 422 -6.93 1.03 14.45
CA ASP A 422 -6.04 -0.07 14.08
C ASP A 422 -6.48 -1.44 14.64
N ASP A 423 -7.11 -1.45 15.82
CA ASP A 423 -7.71 -2.68 16.38
C ASP A 423 -8.74 -3.28 15.44
N PHE A 424 -9.54 -2.44 14.75
CA PHE A 424 -10.49 -2.91 13.75
C PHE A 424 -9.78 -3.63 12.59
N ILE A 425 -8.68 -3.08 12.10
CA ILE A 425 -7.89 -3.68 11.00
C ILE A 425 -7.25 -5.00 11.46
N ASN A 426 -6.68 -5.02 12.66
CA ASN A 426 -6.06 -6.20 13.24
C ASN A 426 -7.07 -7.34 13.43
N ILE A 427 -8.26 -7.05 13.96
CA ILE A 427 -9.32 -8.02 14.12
C ILE A 427 -9.83 -8.50 12.77
N LEU A 428 -10.07 -7.57 11.84
CA LEU A 428 -10.53 -7.91 10.48
C LEU A 428 -9.55 -8.86 9.78
N SER A 429 -8.24 -8.72 10.03
CA SER A 429 -7.20 -9.57 9.44
C SER A 429 -7.32 -11.04 9.82
N ASN A 430 -8.03 -11.35 10.92
CA ASN A 430 -8.21 -12.71 11.44
C ASN A 430 -9.47 -13.41 10.92
N SER A 431 -10.18 -12.83 9.95
CA SER A 431 -11.44 -13.39 9.45
C SER A 431 -11.40 -13.71 7.95
N LYS A 432 -12.01 -14.83 7.57
CA LYS A 432 -12.06 -15.34 6.20
C LYS A 432 -13.15 -14.66 5.35
N MET A 433 -14.30 -14.42 5.96
CA MET A 433 -15.51 -13.92 5.32
C MET A 433 -16.09 -12.76 6.13
N GLY A 434 -16.89 -11.93 5.50
CA GLY A 434 -17.54 -10.80 6.15
C GLY A 434 -19.01 -10.65 5.75
N LEU A 435 -19.85 -10.23 6.69
CA LEU A 435 -21.25 -9.96 6.45
C LEU A 435 -21.49 -8.46 6.34
N ASN A 436 -21.99 -8.01 5.18
CA ASN A 436 -22.50 -6.66 5.02
C ASN A 436 -24.00 -6.62 5.31
N LEU A 437 -24.35 -6.22 6.52
CA LEU A 437 -25.71 -6.11 7.00
C LEU A 437 -25.98 -4.66 7.40
N SER A 438 -26.80 -3.98 6.60
CA SER A 438 -27.20 -2.60 6.87
C SER A 438 -28.36 -2.54 7.86
N ARG A 439 -28.51 -1.39 8.53
CA ARG A 439 -29.62 -1.13 9.44
C ARG A 439 -30.92 -0.89 8.65
N GLY A 440 -32.03 -1.43 9.14
CA GLY A 440 -33.33 -1.36 8.46
C GLY A 440 -33.49 -2.42 7.36
N LYS A 441 -34.48 -2.23 6.49
CA LYS A 441 -34.71 -3.11 5.34
C LYS A 441 -33.66 -2.89 4.26
N PRO A 442 -33.29 -3.92 3.47
CA PRO A 442 -32.42 -3.74 2.31
C PRO A 442 -32.99 -2.72 1.32
N ILE A 443 -32.14 -1.87 0.80
CA ILE A 443 -32.50 -0.78 -0.13
C ILE A 443 -31.61 -0.91 -1.37
N LYS A 444 -32.16 -0.68 -2.54
CA LYS A 444 -31.43 -0.74 -3.81
C LYS A 444 -30.19 0.16 -3.77
N TYR A 445 -29.05 -0.43 -4.13
CA TYR A 445 -27.70 0.16 -4.17
C TYR A 445 -27.18 0.71 -2.83
N TYR A 446 -27.95 0.60 -1.75
CA TYR A 446 -27.47 1.02 -0.44
C TYR A 446 -26.63 -0.06 0.24
N SER A 447 -25.45 0.32 0.68
CA SER A 447 -24.64 -0.45 1.62
C SER A 447 -24.05 0.47 2.70
N SER A 448 -23.70 -0.08 3.84
CA SER A 448 -22.83 0.65 4.76
C SER A 448 -21.38 0.69 4.24
N ASP A 449 -20.55 1.58 4.76
CA ASP A 449 -19.12 1.67 4.49
C ASP A 449 -18.35 0.36 4.77
N ARG A 450 -18.94 -0.54 5.57
CA ARG A 450 -18.43 -1.90 5.82
C ARG A 450 -18.20 -2.68 4.52
N LEU A 451 -19.02 -2.47 3.48
CA LEU A 451 -18.81 -3.15 2.20
C LEU A 451 -17.43 -2.85 1.61
N ALA A 452 -17.05 -1.57 1.59
CA ALA A 452 -15.73 -1.13 1.15
C ALA A 452 -14.61 -1.74 2.03
N GLN A 453 -14.83 -1.76 3.34
CA GLN A 453 -13.87 -2.33 4.30
C GLN A 453 -13.68 -3.84 4.11
N LEU A 454 -14.76 -4.59 3.92
CA LEU A 454 -14.70 -6.05 3.74
C LEU A 454 -14.09 -6.43 2.39
N MET A 455 -14.65 -5.93 1.30
CA MET A 455 -14.17 -6.24 -0.04
C MET A 455 -12.77 -5.68 -0.28
N GLY A 456 -12.53 -4.43 0.13
CA GLY A 456 -11.23 -3.77 0.00
C GLY A 456 -10.11 -4.47 0.75
N ASN A 457 -10.40 -5.17 1.85
CA ASN A 457 -9.43 -5.95 2.61
C ASN A 457 -9.36 -7.44 2.20
N GLY A 458 -10.12 -7.83 1.18
CA GLY A 458 -10.02 -9.17 0.58
C GLY A 458 -10.70 -10.26 1.39
N LEU A 459 -11.84 -9.96 2.04
CA LEU A 459 -12.73 -10.96 2.63
C LEU A 459 -13.79 -11.36 1.59
N LEU A 460 -14.16 -12.64 1.57
CA LEU A 460 -15.38 -13.04 0.88
C LEU A 460 -16.57 -12.37 1.56
N THR A 461 -17.35 -11.57 0.82
CA THR A 461 -18.37 -10.71 1.40
C THR A 461 -19.77 -11.18 1.04
N PHE A 462 -20.62 -11.32 2.06
CA PHE A 462 -22.05 -11.62 1.92
C PHE A 462 -22.87 -10.32 1.95
N ILE A 463 -23.83 -10.19 1.03
CA ILE A 463 -24.76 -9.06 0.97
C ILE A 463 -26.18 -9.55 0.60
N ASP A 464 -27.21 -8.90 1.13
CA ASP A 464 -28.61 -9.22 0.78
C ASP A 464 -28.88 -8.92 -0.70
N GLU A 465 -29.49 -9.86 -1.43
CA GLU A 465 -29.74 -9.72 -2.88
C GLU A 465 -30.65 -8.54 -3.21
N LYS A 466 -31.57 -8.16 -2.30
CA LYS A 466 -32.48 -7.01 -2.47
C LYS A 466 -31.75 -5.67 -2.55
N THR A 467 -30.46 -5.63 -2.22
CA THR A 467 -29.62 -4.45 -2.43
C THR A 467 -29.21 -4.26 -3.89
N CYS A 468 -29.49 -5.24 -4.76
CA CYS A 468 -29.15 -5.24 -6.20
C CYS A 468 -27.65 -5.01 -6.49
N TYR A 469 -26.75 -5.37 -5.58
CA TYR A 469 -25.31 -5.31 -5.85
C TYR A 469 -24.85 -6.33 -6.90
N SER A 470 -25.70 -7.29 -7.27
CA SER A 470 -25.53 -8.14 -8.46
C SER A 470 -25.46 -7.37 -9.77
N ASP A 471 -25.94 -6.13 -9.82
CA ASP A 471 -25.81 -5.24 -10.98
C ASP A 471 -24.37 -4.79 -11.18
N PHE A 472 -23.58 -4.74 -10.10
CA PHE A 472 -22.18 -4.32 -10.11
C PHE A 472 -21.19 -5.48 -10.02
N PHE A 473 -21.56 -6.58 -9.35
CA PHE A 473 -20.68 -7.71 -9.06
C PHE A 473 -21.35 -9.03 -9.44
N THR A 474 -20.59 -9.94 -10.02
CA THR A 474 -21.06 -11.30 -10.29
C THR A 474 -20.80 -12.22 -9.09
N HIS A 475 -21.31 -13.46 -9.16
CA HIS A 475 -21.05 -14.49 -8.17
C HIS A 475 -19.54 -14.83 -8.02
N LYS A 476 -18.68 -14.33 -8.93
CA LYS A 476 -17.21 -14.50 -8.87
C LYS A 476 -16.52 -13.43 -8.04
N GLU A 477 -17.22 -12.40 -7.61
CA GLU A 477 -16.65 -11.27 -6.84
C GLU A 477 -17.36 -11.02 -5.50
N ILE A 478 -18.66 -11.36 -5.40
CA ILE A 478 -19.45 -11.18 -4.17
C ILE A 478 -20.47 -12.31 -4.03
N VAL A 479 -20.91 -12.57 -2.80
CA VAL A 479 -21.93 -13.59 -2.53
C VAL A 479 -23.21 -12.91 -2.06
N THR A 480 -24.27 -12.96 -2.86
CA THR A 480 -25.59 -12.51 -2.45
C THR A 480 -26.34 -13.62 -1.70
N TYR A 481 -27.26 -13.23 -0.83
CA TYR A 481 -28.15 -14.18 -0.14
C TYR A 481 -29.59 -13.65 -0.10
N LYS A 482 -30.57 -14.60 -0.15
CA LYS A 482 -32.00 -14.30 -0.20
C LYS A 482 -32.65 -14.21 1.19
N ASN A 483 -32.22 -15.07 2.08
CA ASN A 483 -32.76 -15.22 3.42
C ASN A 483 -31.74 -15.89 4.35
N TYR A 484 -32.16 -16.10 5.62
CA TYR A 484 -31.30 -16.71 6.64
C TYR A 484 -30.75 -18.10 6.25
N ASN A 485 -31.59 -18.97 5.70
CA ASN A 485 -31.20 -20.36 5.38
C ASN A 485 -30.19 -20.38 4.23
N ASP A 486 -30.43 -19.59 3.18
CA ASP A 486 -29.51 -19.41 2.06
C ASP A 486 -28.16 -18.81 2.51
N LEU A 487 -28.19 -17.84 3.43
CA LEU A 487 -26.98 -17.28 4.02
C LEU A 487 -26.15 -18.36 4.73
N ILE A 488 -26.77 -19.16 5.57
CA ILE A 488 -26.11 -20.21 6.34
C ILE A 488 -25.54 -21.29 5.43
N GLU A 489 -26.30 -21.74 4.44
CA GLU A 489 -25.85 -22.73 3.46
C GLU A 489 -24.59 -22.24 2.76
N LYS A 490 -24.58 -20.98 2.30
CA LYS A 490 -23.44 -20.36 1.64
C LYS A 490 -22.24 -20.17 2.57
N ILE A 491 -22.45 -19.83 3.83
CA ILE A 491 -21.36 -19.75 4.80
C ILE A 491 -20.68 -21.13 4.96
N TYR A 492 -21.47 -22.21 5.12
CA TYR A 492 -20.92 -23.56 5.23
C TYR A 492 -20.23 -24.01 3.94
N LYS A 493 -20.81 -23.69 2.76
CA LYS A 493 -20.19 -23.96 1.46
C LYS A 493 -18.78 -23.39 1.39
N TYR A 494 -18.63 -22.10 1.67
CA TYR A 494 -17.34 -21.41 1.53
C TYR A 494 -16.40 -21.65 2.71
N LYS A 495 -16.89 -22.08 3.86
CA LYS A 495 -16.05 -22.63 4.92
C LYS A 495 -15.39 -23.94 4.51
N LYS A 496 -16.11 -24.83 3.78
CA LYS A 496 -15.57 -26.10 3.26
C LYS A 496 -14.69 -25.91 2.03
N ASN A 497 -15.06 -24.99 1.12
CA ASN A 497 -14.36 -24.74 -0.13
C ASN A 497 -13.50 -23.46 -0.02
N ASP A 498 -12.38 -23.57 0.69
CA ASP A 498 -11.47 -22.44 0.93
C ASP A 498 -10.82 -21.91 -0.36
N LYS A 499 -10.58 -22.77 -1.35
CA LYS A 499 -10.02 -22.38 -2.65
C LYS A 499 -10.97 -21.44 -3.41
N GLU A 500 -12.26 -21.79 -3.49
CA GLU A 500 -13.27 -20.95 -4.14
C GLU A 500 -13.48 -19.66 -3.35
N ARG A 501 -13.52 -19.74 -2.01
CA ARG A 501 -13.60 -18.58 -1.13
C ARG A 501 -12.48 -17.56 -1.40
N LYS A 502 -11.23 -18.03 -1.43
CA LYS A 502 -10.05 -17.18 -1.69
C LYS A 502 -10.13 -16.52 -3.06
N LEU A 503 -10.56 -17.27 -4.07
CA LEU A 503 -10.68 -16.75 -5.43
C LEU A 503 -11.74 -15.64 -5.53
N ILE A 504 -12.94 -15.86 -4.96
CA ILE A 504 -14.01 -14.86 -4.94
C ILE A 504 -13.58 -13.61 -4.17
N ALA A 505 -12.95 -13.77 -3.00
CA ALA A 505 -12.46 -12.68 -2.18
C ALA A 505 -11.40 -11.84 -2.91
N LYS A 506 -10.46 -12.49 -3.61
CA LYS A 506 -9.45 -11.83 -4.45
C LYS A 506 -10.09 -11.03 -5.58
N ASN A 507 -10.98 -11.66 -6.34
CA ASN A 507 -11.67 -11.02 -7.46
C ASN A 507 -12.52 -9.84 -6.98
N GLY A 508 -13.21 -10.00 -5.85
CA GLY A 508 -14.00 -8.95 -5.21
C GLY A 508 -13.14 -7.75 -4.83
N LYS A 509 -11.99 -7.96 -4.17
CA LYS A 509 -11.05 -6.89 -3.86
C LYS A 509 -10.55 -6.18 -5.10
N MET A 510 -10.08 -6.94 -6.09
CA MET A 510 -9.53 -6.37 -7.33
C MET A 510 -10.58 -5.51 -8.04
N LYS A 511 -11.81 -5.99 -8.18
CA LYS A 511 -12.90 -5.27 -8.83
C LYS A 511 -13.34 -4.04 -8.04
N TYR A 512 -13.43 -4.17 -6.71
CA TYR A 512 -13.80 -3.04 -5.85
C TYR A 512 -12.78 -1.91 -5.94
N LEU A 513 -11.50 -2.22 -5.78
CA LEU A 513 -10.41 -1.23 -5.90
C LEU A 513 -10.27 -0.67 -7.32
N LYS A 514 -10.62 -1.44 -8.36
CA LYS A 514 -10.60 -0.96 -9.74
C LYS A 514 -11.71 0.04 -10.04
N HIS A 515 -12.93 -0.18 -9.55
CA HIS A 515 -14.12 0.57 -9.98
C HIS A 515 -14.76 1.43 -8.90
N PHE A 516 -14.52 1.16 -7.60
CA PHE A 516 -15.14 1.83 -6.46
C PHE A 516 -14.09 2.45 -5.51
N ASN A 517 -12.94 2.86 -6.05
CA ASN A 517 -11.88 3.47 -5.28
C ASN A 517 -12.15 4.96 -4.99
N SER A 518 -11.45 5.49 -4.00
CA SER A 518 -11.56 6.88 -3.53
C SER A 518 -11.30 7.90 -4.63
N THR A 519 -10.37 7.62 -5.54
CA THR A 519 -10.01 8.52 -6.64
C THR A 519 -11.14 8.65 -7.67
N LEU A 520 -11.74 7.51 -8.08
CA LEU A 520 -12.86 7.53 -9.03
C LEU A 520 -14.12 8.18 -8.44
N VAL A 521 -14.39 7.96 -7.14
CA VAL A 521 -15.53 8.60 -6.48
C VAL A 521 -15.29 10.11 -6.36
N ALA A 522 -14.10 10.53 -6.01
CA ALA A 522 -13.72 11.94 -5.95
C ALA A 522 -13.80 12.61 -7.34
N GLU A 523 -13.31 11.95 -8.38
CA GLU A 523 -13.41 12.39 -9.76
C GLU A 523 -14.87 12.53 -10.22
N PHE A 524 -15.70 11.55 -9.89
CA PHE A 524 -17.12 11.58 -10.18
C PHE A 524 -17.82 12.78 -9.53
N ILE A 525 -17.54 13.05 -8.25
CA ILE A 525 -18.05 14.21 -7.53
C ILE A 525 -17.70 15.50 -8.26
N ILE A 526 -16.45 15.68 -8.66
CA ILE A 526 -16.02 16.87 -9.39
C ILE A 526 -16.70 16.94 -10.76
N ASN A 527 -16.65 15.87 -11.55
CA ASN A 527 -17.18 15.86 -12.90
C ASN A 527 -18.67 16.19 -12.95
N LYS A 528 -19.47 15.59 -12.06
CA LYS A 528 -20.90 15.88 -12.00
C LYS A 528 -21.21 17.29 -11.47
N THR A 529 -20.37 17.83 -10.58
CA THR A 529 -20.52 19.21 -10.09
C THR A 529 -20.24 20.24 -11.18
N TYR A 530 -19.37 19.90 -12.15
CA TYR A 530 -19.01 20.77 -13.27
C TYR A 530 -19.62 20.36 -14.62
N ASP A 531 -20.61 19.49 -14.62
CA ASP A 531 -21.35 19.00 -15.80
C ASP A 531 -20.45 18.33 -16.87
N VAL A 532 -19.33 17.76 -16.43
CA VAL A 532 -18.43 17.01 -17.33
C VAL A 532 -19.04 15.66 -17.69
N LYS A 533 -19.19 15.41 -18.98
CA LYS A 533 -19.74 14.16 -19.52
C LYS A 533 -18.71 13.03 -19.49
N LYS A 534 -18.72 12.25 -18.41
CA LYS A 534 -17.95 11.01 -18.30
C LYS A 534 -18.84 9.94 -17.66
N LYS A 535 -18.81 8.72 -18.22
CA LYS A 535 -19.52 7.57 -17.66
C LYS A 535 -18.61 6.82 -16.69
N TYR A 536 -19.22 6.38 -15.59
CA TYR A 536 -18.57 5.59 -14.57
C TYR A 536 -19.18 4.21 -14.48
N TYR A 537 -18.43 3.25 -13.94
CA TYR A 537 -18.86 1.85 -13.90
C TYR A 537 -20.25 1.67 -13.26
N TRP A 538 -20.53 2.40 -12.20
CA TRP A 538 -21.80 2.33 -11.47
C TRP A 538 -22.97 3.09 -12.12
N GLU A 539 -22.73 3.76 -13.23
CA GLU A 539 -23.80 4.41 -14.03
C GLU A 539 -24.29 3.54 -15.21
N ASN A 540 -23.61 2.42 -15.51
CA ASN A 540 -23.92 1.62 -16.70
C ASN A 540 -25.22 0.80 -16.57
N ASN A 541 -25.80 0.69 -15.41
CA ASN A 541 -27.00 -0.08 -15.11
C ASN A 541 -28.19 0.81 -14.69
N ASN A 542 -28.10 2.13 -14.90
CA ASN A 542 -29.16 3.10 -14.58
C ASN A 542 -29.93 3.56 -15.80
#